data_5dfb1abb4de044d50095c1b6cf20f4a2
#
_entry.id   5dfb1abb4de044d50095c1b6cf20f4a2
#
_cell.length_a   1.000
_cell.length_b   1.000
_cell.length_c   1.000
_cell.angle_alpha   90.00
_cell.angle_beta   90.00
_cell.angle_gamma   90.00
#
_symmetry.space_group_name_H-M   'P 1'
#
loop_
_entity.id
_entity.type
_entity.pdbx_description
1 polymer ?
#
loop_
_entity_poly.entity_id
_entity_poly.type
_entity_poly.pdbx_seq_one_letter_code
_entity_poly.pdbx_strand_id
1 'polypeptide(L)'
;MQRRNKPEVLAPAGNLRGLKTAVDYGADAVYCGGKAFGMRSAPKNLSLEDFEEGARYAHERGARVYVTFNVLPRNNEVEAMREYLGKLKDTGVDALIVSDIGVILMAKQVAPNLELHVSTQAGVTNYQAANAFYELGARRVVLAREMDLQAVRDIRARIPDDLDIECFVHGAMCMAFSGRC
;
A
#
# COMPACT_ATOMS: atom_id res chain seq x y z
N MET A 1 -20.31 -1.51 -5.92
CA MET A 1 -19.57 -2.49 -5.11
C MET A 1 -20.22 -2.52 -3.71
N GLN A 2 -20.74 -3.65 -3.25
CA GLN A 2 -21.32 -3.72 -1.89
C GLN A 2 -20.18 -3.49 -0.89
N ARG A 3 -20.33 -2.50 0.01
CA ARG A 3 -19.40 -2.32 1.14
C ARG A 3 -19.35 -3.62 1.93
N ARG A 4 -18.16 -4.16 2.15
CA ARG A 4 -18.00 -5.27 3.10
C ARG A 4 -18.43 -4.78 4.47
N ASN A 5 -19.35 -5.48 5.12
CA ASN A 5 -19.79 -5.15 6.48
C ASN A 5 -18.69 -5.32 7.54
N LYS A 6 -17.56 -5.94 7.17
CA LYS A 6 -16.38 -6.19 8.01
C LYS A 6 -15.18 -5.43 7.43
N PRO A 7 -14.43 -4.66 8.25
CA PRO A 7 -13.15 -4.08 7.83
C PRO A 7 -12.16 -5.16 7.40
N GLU A 8 -11.33 -4.85 6.39
CA GLU A 8 -10.21 -5.67 5.98
C GLU A 8 -9.11 -5.60 7.05
N VAL A 9 -8.62 -6.75 7.51
CA VAL A 9 -7.47 -6.86 8.39
C VAL A 9 -6.22 -6.95 7.54
N LEU A 10 -5.43 -5.87 7.53
CA LEU A 10 -4.15 -5.79 6.82
C LEU A 10 -2.99 -6.03 7.78
N ALA A 11 -2.20 -7.07 7.54
CA ALA A 11 -1.06 -7.45 8.37
C ALA A 11 0.28 -7.15 7.68
N PRO A 12 1.36 -6.81 8.44
CA PRO A 12 2.70 -6.65 7.88
C PRO A 12 3.41 -8.00 7.69
N ALA A 13 4.28 -8.08 6.67
CA ALA A 13 5.23 -9.19 6.54
C ALA A 13 6.61 -8.71 6.10
N GLY A 14 7.65 -9.16 6.78
CA GLY A 14 9.04 -8.82 6.47
C GLY A 14 9.73 -9.83 5.55
N ASN A 15 9.09 -10.95 5.22
CA ASN A 15 9.59 -12.00 4.33
C ASN A 15 8.44 -12.94 3.93
N LEU A 16 8.72 -13.87 3.00
CA LEU A 16 7.73 -14.83 2.48
C LEU A 16 7.12 -15.71 3.59
N ARG A 17 7.92 -16.18 4.55
CA ARG A 17 7.41 -16.98 5.68
C ARG A 17 6.41 -16.16 6.51
N GLY A 18 6.76 -14.91 6.82
CA GLY A 18 5.86 -13.99 7.55
C GLY A 18 4.57 -13.72 6.80
N LEU A 19 4.62 -13.57 5.46
CA LEU A 19 3.45 -13.41 4.62
C LEU A 19 2.51 -14.62 4.74
N LYS A 20 3.03 -15.83 4.55
CA LYS A 20 2.24 -17.07 4.70
C LYS A 20 1.64 -17.20 6.09
N THR A 21 2.44 -16.93 7.13
CA THR A 21 1.96 -16.94 8.51
C THR A 21 0.81 -15.96 8.73
N ALA A 22 0.93 -14.72 8.26
CA ALA A 22 -0.13 -13.72 8.41
C ALA A 22 -1.44 -14.18 7.75
N VAL A 23 -1.36 -14.75 6.55
CA VAL A 23 -2.53 -15.32 5.84
C VAL A 23 -3.14 -16.49 6.62
N ASP A 24 -2.32 -17.42 7.13
CA ASP A 24 -2.78 -18.58 7.90
C ASP A 24 -3.48 -18.17 9.20
N TYR A 25 -3.08 -17.05 9.80
CA TYR A 25 -3.72 -16.49 10.99
C TYR A 25 -4.89 -15.54 10.69
N GLY A 26 -5.35 -15.49 9.44
CA GLY A 26 -6.61 -14.84 9.07
C GLY A 26 -6.49 -13.38 8.64
N ALA A 27 -5.33 -12.93 8.19
CA ALA A 27 -5.22 -11.64 7.51
C ALA A 27 -6.03 -11.67 6.21
N ASP A 28 -6.87 -10.64 5.99
CA ASP A 28 -7.59 -10.47 4.72
C ASP A 28 -6.64 -9.93 3.62
N ALA A 29 -5.58 -9.23 4.02
CA ALA A 29 -4.49 -8.79 3.15
C ALA A 29 -3.16 -8.70 3.91
N VAL A 30 -2.05 -8.78 3.18
CA VAL A 30 -0.70 -8.64 3.74
C VAL A 30 0.07 -7.58 2.96
N TYR A 31 0.73 -6.64 3.66
CA TYR A 31 1.65 -5.73 3.02
C TYR A 31 3.10 -6.09 3.32
N CYS A 32 3.96 -5.96 2.33
CA CYS A 32 5.37 -6.30 2.41
C CYS A 32 6.24 -5.45 1.50
N GLY A 33 7.52 -5.36 1.81
CA GLY A 33 8.51 -4.63 1.02
C GLY A 33 9.32 -5.54 0.12
N GLY A 34 9.61 -5.08 -1.09
CA GLY A 34 10.58 -5.68 -1.98
C GLY A 34 12.03 -5.32 -1.60
N LYS A 35 12.98 -6.03 -2.17
CA LYS A 35 14.43 -5.73 -2.03
C LYS A 35 14.80 -4.35 -2.56
N ALA A 36 13.94 -3.75 -3.40
CA ALA A 36 14.12 -2.44 -3.99
C ALA A 36 12.90 -1.53 -3.74
N PHE A 37 13.14 -0.22 -3.66
CA PHE A 37 12.14 0.85 -3.67
C PHE A 37 11.10 0.85 -2.53
N GLY A 38 11.32 0.07 -1.47
CA GLY A 38 10.61 0.21 -0.21
C GLY A 38 11.40 1.10 0.76
N MET A 39 10.75 1.98 1.52
CA MET A 39 11.43 2.86 2.48
C MET A 39 12.19 2.06 3.57
N ARG A 40 11.77 0.86 3.88
CA ARG A 40 12.43 -0.06 4.82
C ARG A 40 13.05 -1.23 4.07
N SER A 41 13.99 -0.93 3.15
CA SER A 41 14.76 -1.99 2.49
C SER A 41 15.61 -2.75 3.51
N ALA A 42 15.41 -4.05 3.58
CA ALA A 42 16.18 -4.96 4.41
C ALA A 42 16.62 -6.18 3.57
N PRO A 43 17.76 -6.82 3.90
CA PRO A 43 18.23 -7.99 3.16
C PRO A 43 17.25 -9.17 3.09
N LYS A 44 16.29 -9.20 4.05
CA LYS A 44 15.25 -10.23 4.15
C LYS A 44 13.96 -9.89 3.38
N ASN A 45 13.87 -8.71 2.73
CA ASN A 45 12.72 -8.33 1.95
C ASN A 45 12.52 -9.28 0.75
N LEU A 46 11.29 -9.31 0.24
CA LEU A 46 10.86 -10.25 -0.79
C LEU A 46 11.54 -9.98 -2.15
N SER A 47 11.93 -11.03 -2.84
CA SER A 47 12.30 -11.00 -4.26
C SER A 47 11.03 -11.02 -5.14
N LEU A 48 11.19 -10.90 -6.46
CA LEU A 48 10.06 -11.01 -7.39
C LEU A 48 9.45 -12.43 -7.35
N GLU A 49 10.28 -13.45 -7.23
CA GLU A 49 9.87 -14.84 -7.09
C GLU A 49 9.12 -15.08 -5.76
N ASP A 50 9.58 -14.44 -4.67
CA ASP A 50 8.87 -14.48 -3.38
C ASP A 50 7.49 -13.82 -3.47
N PHE A 51 7.35 -12.71 -4.24
CA PHE A 51 6.05 -12.08 -4.49
C PHE A 51 5.12 -12.99 -5.28
N GLU A 52 5.61 -13.64 -6.34
CA GLU A 52 4.83 -14.57 -7.14
C GLU A 52 4.31 -15.75 -6.29
N GLU A 53 5.20 -16.37 -5.50
CA GLU A 53 4.83 -17.45 -4.59
C GLU A 53 3.88 -16.96 -3.49
N GLY A 54 4.14 -15.81 -2.90
CA GLY A 54 3.33 -15.21 -1.85
C GLY A 54 1.94 -14.81 -2.32
N ALA A 55 1.83 -14.20 -3.50
CA ALA A 55 0.55 -13.82 -4.10
C ALA A 55 -0.31 -15.05 -4.40
N ARG A 56 0.27 -16.06 -5.03
CA ARG A 56 -0.42 -17.34 -5.28
C ARG A 56 -0.93 -17.96 -3.98
N TYR A 57 -0.07 -18.05 -2.96
CA TYR A 57 -0.43 -18.62 -1.65
C TYR A 57 -1.57 -17.86 -0.97
N ALA A 58 -1.52 -16.53 -1.03
CA ALA A 58 -2.56 -15.68 -0.46
C ALA A 58 -3.89 -15.81 -1.20
N HIS A 59 -3.87 -15.78 -2.53
CA HIS A 59 -5.07 -15.89 -3.37
C HIS A 59 -5.79 -17.24 -3.20
N GLU A 60 -5.07 -18.36 -3.07
CA GLU A 60 -5.64 -19.67 -2.78
C GLU A 60 -6.43 -19.69 -1.45
N ARG A 61 -6.17 -18.71 -0.56
CA ARG A 61 -6.83 -18.56 0.76
C ARG A 61 -7.74 -17.34 0.85
N GLY A 62 -7.98 -16.67 -0.28
CA GLY A 62 -8.86 -15.50 -0.38
C GLY A 62 -8.27 -14.20 0.20
N ALA A 63 -6.96 -14.16 0.44
CA ALA A 63 -6.23 -12.97 0.91
C ALA A 63 -5.53 -12.26 -0.25
N ARG A 64 -5.16 -10.98 -0.03
CA ARG A 64 -4.51 -10.10 -1.01
C ARG A 64 -3.08 -9.74 -0.58
N VAL A 65 -2.24 -9.34 -1.54
CA VAL A 65 -0.85 -8.93 -1.29
C VAL A 65 -0.60 -7.52 -1.82
N TYR A 66 -0.16 -6.61 -0.92
CA TYR A 66 0.16 -5.24 -1.25
C TYR A 66 1.66 -4.98 -1.11
N VAL A 67 2.24 -4.29 -2.05
CA VAL A 67 3.69 -4.02 -2.06
C VAL A 67 3.98 -2.58 -1.71
N THR A 68 4.82 -2.36 -0.70
CA THR A 68 5.31 -1.02 -0.39
C THR A 68 6.30 -0.55 -1.46
N PHE A 69 5.92 0.52 -2.16
CA PHE A 69 6.67 1.17 -3.22
C PHE A 69 6.72 2.67 -2.92
N ASN A 70 7.11 3.00 -1.68
CA ASN A 70 6.84 4.26 -1.02
C ASN A 70 8.09 5.10 -0.73
N VAL A 71 9.16 4.89 -1.47
CA VAL A 71 10.32 5.80 -1.48
C VAL A 71 9.99 7.10 -2.24
N LEU A 72 10.72 8.16 -1.95
CA LEU A 72 10.76 9.40 -2.74
C LEU A 72 11.96 9.30 -3.68
N PRO A 73 11.78 8.95 -4.96
CA PRO A 73 12.89 8.68 -5.85
C PRO A 73 13.59 9.96 -6.28
N ARG A 74 14.89 9.85 -6.49
CA ARG A 74 15.66 10.86 -7.20
C ARG A 74 15.63 10.59 -8.72
N ASN A 75 15.95 11.59 -9.53
CA ASN A 75 15.91 11.47 -10.99
C ASN A 75 16.70 10.28 -11.55
N ASN A 76 17.83 9.93 -10.94
CA ASN A 76 18.67 8.80 -11.34
C ASN A 76 18.09 7.42 -10.96
N GLU A 77 17.00 7.38 -10.17
CA GLU A 77 16.34 6.14 -9.74
C GLU A 77 15.06 5.85 -10.53
N VAL A 78 14.51 6.85 -11.23
CA VAL A 78 13.20 6.79 -11.90
C VAL A 78 13.13 5.64 -12.93
N GLU A 79 14.14 5.51 -13.78
CA GLU A 79 14.11 4.47 -14.82
C GLU A 79 14.29 3.07 -14.24
N ALA A 80 15.12 2.91 -13.22
CA ALA A 80 15.25 1.64 -12.50
C ALA A 80 13.95 1.25 -11.79
N MET A 81 13.21 2.23 -11.23
CA MET A 81 11.89 2.01 -10.66
C MET A 81 10.87 1.57 -11.72
N ARG A 82 10.89 2.21 -12.89
CA ARG A 82 10.02 1.88 -14.02
C ARG A 82 10.24 0.43 -14.48
N GLU A 83 11.49 0.04 -14.64
CA GLU A 83 11.86 -1.33 -15.02
C GLU A 83 11.42 -2.36 -13.97
N TYR A 84 11.70 -2.08 -12.69
CA TYR A 84 11.30 -2.96 -11.60
C TYR A 84 9.77 -3.11 -11.51
N LEU A 85 9.04 -2.01 -11.65
CA LEU A 85 7.58 -2.03 -11.65
C LEU A 85 7.01 -2.83 -12.82
N GLY A 86 7.66 -2.75 -13.99
CA GLY A 86 7.32 -3.55 -15.16
C GLY A 86 7.43 -5.06 -14.91
N LYS A 87 8.35 -5.49 -14.05
CA LYS A 87 8.50 -6.90 -13.63
C LYS A 87 7.52 -7.25 -12.49
N LEU A 88 7.35 -6.33 -11.53
CA LEU A 88 6.51 -6.56 -10.36
C LEU A 88 5.03 -6.76 -10.73
N LYS A 89 4.49 -6.07 -11.72
CA LYS A 89 3.09 -6.17 -12.15
C LYS A 89 2.67 -7.59 -12.59
N ASP A 90 3.65 -8.40 -12.98
CA ASP A 90 3.42 -9.75 -13.50
C ASP A 90 3.53 -10.84 -12.41
N THR A 91 3.86 -10.45 -11.16
CA THR A 91 4.00 -11.38 -10.02
C THR A 91 2.69 -11.76 -9.35
N GLY A 92 1.57 -11.17 -9.77
CA GLY A 92 0.26 -11.43 -9.20
C GLY A 92 -0.08 -10.64 -7.94
N VAL A 93 0.76 -9.69 -7.51
CA VAL A 93 0.41 -8.79 -6.40
C VAL A 93 -0.78 -7.89 -6.76
N ASP A 94 -1.55 -7.45 -5.76
CA ASP A 94 -2.84 -6.78 -5.98
C ASP A 94 -2.75 -5.26 -5.98
N ALA A 95 -1.86 -4.68 -5.19
CA ALA A 95 -1.76 -3.22 -5.05
C ALA A 95 -0.35 -2.75 -4.72
N LEU A 96 -0.12 -1.47 -5.01
CA LEU A 96 1.08 -0.72 -4.62
C LEU A 96 0.74 0.30 -3.54
N ILE A 97 1.53 0.33 -2.47
CA ILE A 97 1.46 1.38 -1.45
C ILE A 97 2.51 2.44 -1.80
N VAL A 98 2.07 3.62 -2.25
CA VAL A 98 2.88 4.66 -2.86
C VAL A 98 2.79 5.98 -2.11
N SER A 99 3.81 6.84 -2.20
CA SER A 99 3.84 8.15 -1.54
C SER A 99 4.08 9.30 -2.51
N ASP A 100 4.85 9.06 -3.55
CA ASP A 100 5.30 10.07 -4.51
C ASP A 100 4.32 10.19 -5.68
N ILE A 101 3.97 11.42 -6.07
CA ILE A 101 3.04 11.69 -7.17
C ILE A 101 3.59 11.21 -8.52
N GLY A 102 4.90 11.35 -8.73
CA GLY A 102 5.56 10.86 -9.96
C GLY A 102 5.48 9.34 -10.05
N VAL A 103 5.62 8.64 -8.91
CA VAL A 103 5.46 7.18 -8.84
C VAL A 103 4.02 6.76 -9.10
N ILE A 104 3.03 7.51 -8.59
CA ILE A 104 1.60 7.26 -8.89
C ILE A 104 1.34 7.34 -10.40
N LEU A 105 1.82 8.40 -11.06
CA LEU A 105 1.66 8.57 -12.51
C LEU A 105 2.39 7.50 -13.30
N MET A 106 3.61 7.12 -12.88
CA MET A 106 4.38 6.03 -13.47
C MET A 106 3.62 4.70 -13.36
N ALA A 107 3.08 4.39 -12.17
CA ALA A 107 2.36 3.14 -11.93
C ALA A 107 1.11 3.02 -12.82
N LYS A 108 0.37 4.11 -13.01
CA LYS A 108 -0.77 4.14 -13.96
C LYS A 108 -0.36 3.81 -15.40
N GLN A 109 0.84 4.19 -15.82
CA GLN A 109 1.34 3.92 -17.16
C GLN A 109 1.88 2.50 -17.32
N VAL A 110 2.63 2.00 -16.32
CA VAL A 110 3.40 0.75 -16.41
C VAL A 110 2.61 -0.45 -15.90
N ALA A 111 1.80 -0.26 -14.85
CA ALA A 111 1.08 -1.31 -14.14
C ALA A 111 -0.38 -0.90 -13.87
N PRO A 112 -1.20 -0.60 -14.90
CA PRO A 112 -2.56 -0.08 -14.73
C PRO A 112 -3.53 -1.09 -14.08
N ASN A 113 -3.16 -2.34 -14.00
CA ASN A 113 -3.90 -3.41 -13.35
C ASN A 113 -3.71 -3.47 -11.82
N LEU A 114 -2.67 -2.80 -11.28
CA LEU A 114 -2.44 -2.75 -9.84
C LEU A 114 -3.23 -1.61 -9.21
N GLU A 115 -3.90 -1.88 -8.10
CA GLU A 115 -4.53 -0.82 -7.31
C GLU A 115 -3.47 0.09 -6.68
N LEU A 116 -3.79 1.39 -6.56
CA LEU A 116 -2.91 2.37 -5.94
C LEU A 116 -3.45 2.74 -4.55
N HIS A 117 -2.68 2.42 -3.52
CA HIS A 117 -2.94 2.78 -2.13
C HIS A 117 -1.95 3.88 -1.71
N VAL A 118 -2.45 4.99 -1.23
CA VAL A 118 -1.61 6.11 -0.80
C VAL A 118 -1.07 5.84 0.59
N SER A 119 0.26 5.80 0.73
CA SER A 119 0.94 5.55 1.99
C SER A 119 0.67 6.64 3.03
N THR A 120 0.70 6.28 4.32
CA THR A 120 0.68 7.24 5.43
C THR A 120 1.78 8.33 5.31
N GLN A 121 2.86 8.05 4.59
CA GLN A 121 3.94 8.99 4.34
C GLN A 121 3.57 10.16 3.43
N ALA A 122 2.48 10.06 2.68
CA ALA A 122 1.90 11.19 1.96
C ALA A 122 1.21 12.20 2.89
N GLY A 123 0.99 11.82 4.16
CA GLY A 123 0.48 12.73 5.19
C GLY A 123 -0.97 13.15 4.96
N VAL A 124 -1.85 12.23 4.56
CA VAL A 124 -3.27 12.54 4.32
C VAL A 124 -3.97 12.80 5.65
N THR A 125 -4.36 14.05 5.89
CA THR A 125 -5.00 14.52 7.13
C THR A 125 -6.37 15.16 6.91
N ASN A 126 -6.84 15.26 5.68
CA ASN A 126 -8.11 15.90 5.35
C ASN A 126 -8.71 15.33 4.06
N TYR A 127 -10.02 15.58 3.88
CA TYR A 127 -10.76 15.06 2.72
C TYR A 127 -10.32 15.65 1.37
N GLN A 128 -9.78 16.87 1.33
CA GLN A 128 -9.30 17.49 0.09
C GLN A 128 -8.07 16.74 -0.44
N ALA A 129 -7.11 16.40 0.44
CA ALA A 129 -5.97 15.58 0.07
C ALA A 129 -6.40 14.18 -0.39
N ALA A 130 -7.37 13.56 0.30
CA ALA A 130 -7.90 12.26 -0.10
C ALA A 130 -8.56 12.31 -1.48
N ASN A 131 -9.39 13.34 -1.75
CA ASN A 131 -10.01 13.55 -3.06
C ASN A 131 -8.97 13.79 -4.17
N ALA A 132 -7.92 14.58 -3.90
CA ALA A 132 -6.86 14.82 -4.87
C ALA A 132 -6.13 13.52 -5.26
N PHE A 133 -5.85 12.64 -4.30
CA PHE A 133 -5.28 11.33 -4.60
C PHE A 133 -6.24 10.41 -5.34
N TYR A 134 -7.54 10.48 -5.05
CA TYR A 134 -8.55 9.76 -5.81
C TYR A 134 -8.58 10.18 -7.28
N GLU A 135 -8.54 11.49 -7.57
CA GLU A 135 -8.43 12.03 -8.93
C GLU A 135 -7.15 11.53 -9.65
N LEU A 136 -6.06 11.36 -8.90
CA LEU A 136 -4.83 10.75 -9.41
C LEU A 136 -4.95 9.25 -9.63
N GLY A 137 -6.06 8.62 -9.24
CA GLY A 137 -6.36 7.20 -9.48
C GLY A 137 -6.15 6.28 -8.28
N ALA A 138 -5.92 6.82 -7.08
CA ALA A 138 -5.87 6.01 -5.88
C ALA A 138 -7.22 5.36 -5.56
N ARG A 139 -7.18 4.14 -5.03
CA ARG A 139 -8.35 3.40 -4.55
C ARG A 139 -8.42 3.30 -3.04
N ARG A 140 -7.30 3.61 -2.36
CA ARG A 140 -7.21 3.62 -0.90
C ARG A 140 -6.28 4.73 -0.44
N VAL A 141 -6.58 5.34 0.70
CA VAL A 141 -5.71 6.27 1.40
C VAL A 141 -5.44 5.78 2.82
N VAL A 142 -4.16 5.64 3.16
CA VAL A 142 -3.73 5.38 4.54
C VAL A 142 -3.63 6.71 5.26
N LEU A 143 -4.54 6.98 6.19
CA LEU A 143 -4.58 8.25 6.91
C LEU A 143 -3.35 8.43 7.80
N ALA A 144 -2.99 9.67 8.03
CA ALA A 144 -2.00 10.02 9.03
C ALA A 144 -2.43 9.51 10.42
N ARG A 145 -1.47 9.05 11.22
CA ARG A 145 -1.72 8.43 12.54
C ARG A 145 -2.20 9.41 13.60
N GLU A 146 -2.06 10.69 13.31
CA GLU A 146 -2.46 11.81 14.17
C GLU A 146 -3.96 12.11 14.11
N MET A 147 -4.71 11.39 13.26
CA MET A 147 -6.15 11.57 13.08
C MET A 147 -6.93 10.88 14.20
N ASP A 148 -7.84 11.61 14.82
CA ASP A 148 -8.85 11.04 15.72
C ASP A 148 -10.04 10.42 14.95
N LEU A 149 -10.89 9.70 15.67
CA LEU A 149 -12.04 9.04 15.05
C LEU A 149 -13.07 10.03 14.45
N GLN A 150 -13.17 11.24 14.99
CA GLN A 150 -14.06 12.25 14.43
C GLN A 150 -13.54 12.76 13.09
N ALA A 151 -12.24 13.04 12.99
CA ALA A 151 -11.61 13.44 11.75
C ALA A 151 -11.73 12.35 10.67
N VAL A 152 -11.58 11.07 11.05
CA VAL A 152 -11.80 9.94 10.11
C VAL A 152 -13.24 9.93 9.59
N ARG A 153 -14.25 10.13 10.46
CA ARG A 153 -15.65 10.23 10.04
C ARG A 153 -15.91 11.41 9.11
N ASP A 154 -15.31 12.56 9.41
CA ASP A 154 -15.43 13.78 8.61
C ASP A 154 -14.81 13.64 7.22
N ILE A 155 -13.67 12.92 7.11
CA ILE A 155 -13.07 12.56 5.85
C ILE A 155 -14.00 11.60 5.09
N ARG A 156 -14.47 10.51 5.74
CA ARG A 156 -15.34 9.52 5.10
C ARG A 156 -16.61 10.14 4.51
N ALA A 157 -17.19 11.12 5.20
CA ALA A 157 -18.42 11.77 4.76
C ALA A 157 -18.26 12.65 3.51
N ARG A 158 -17.02 12.98 3.10
CA ARG A 158 -16.71 13.95 2.04
C ARG A 158 -15.85 13.39 0.91
N ILE A 159 -15.61 12.08 0.89
CA ILE A 159 -14.85 11.41 -0.17
C ILE A 159 -15.74 10.39 -0.88
N PRO A 160 -15.40 9.98 -2.13
CA PRO A 160 -16.16 8.98 -2.88
C PRO A 160 -16.31 7.66 -2.11
N ASP A 161 -17.45 6.99 -2.36
CA ASP A 161 -17.74 5.72 -1.68
C ASP A 161 -16.77 4.59 -2.05
N ASP A 162 -16.20 4.63 -3.23
CA ASP A 162 -15.24 3.68 -3.76
C ASP A 162 -13.77 4.02 -3.44
N LEU A 163 -13.52 5.10 -2.69
CA LEU A 163 -12.23 5.37 -2.09
C LEU A 163 -12.18 4.79 -0.67
N ASP A 164 -11.35 3.78 -0.46
CA ASP A 164 -11.16 3.16 0.85
C ASP A 164 -10.32 4.04 1.78
N ILE A 165 -10.63 3.97 3.08
CA ILE A 165 -9.81 4.52 4.16
C ILE A 165 -9.13 3.37 4.90
N GLU A 166 -7.82 3.51 5.12
CA GLU A 166 -7.04 2.63 5.97
C GLU A 166 -6.50 3.39 7.18
N CYS A 167 -6.61 2.80 8.37
CA CYS A 167 -6.12 3.36 9.63
C CYS A 167 -5.26 2.34 10.38
N PHE A 168 -4.17 2.79 10.98
CA PHE A 168 -3.40 1.97 11.91
C PHE A 168 -4.18 1.77 13.21
N VAL A 169 -4.35 0.51 13.61
CA VAL A 169 -5.06 0.15 14.86
C VAL A 169 -4.16 -0.58 15.85
N HIS A 170 -3.04 -1.14 15.38
CA HIS A 170 -2.07 -1.86 16.20
C HIS A 170 -0.67 -1.80 15.56
N GLY A 171 0.37 -1.78 16.39
CA GLY A 171 1.77 -1.84 15.97
C GLY A 171 2.64 -0.74 16.57
N ALA A 172 3.93 -0.78 16.24
CA ALA A 172 4.88 0.23 16.69
C ALA A 172 4.62 1.57 16.00
N MET A 173 4.46 2.63 16.79
CA MET A 173 4.32 3.99 16.31
C MET A 173 5.70 4.62 16.07
N CYS A 174 5.90 5.21 14.91
CA CYS A 174 7.06 6.04 14.64
C CYS A 174 6.99 7.35 15.48
N MET A 175 8.14 7.82 15.98
CA MET A 175 8.21 9.10 16.70
C MET A 175 8.01 10.31 15.79
N ALA A 176 8.28 10.15 14.47
CA ALA A 176 8.05 11.21 13.50
C ALA A 176 6.57 11.40 13.19
N PHE A 177 6.17 12.62 12.88
CA PHE A 177 4.87 12.92 12.32
C PHE A 177 4.70 12.20 10.96
N SER A 178 3.50 11.68 10.68
CA SER A 178 3.20 11.03 9.42
C SER A 178 3.51 11.97 8.24
N GLY A 179 4.17 11.46 7.20
CA GLY A 179 4.62 12.27 6.06
C GLY A 179 5.90 13.07 6.28
N ARG A 180 6.54 12.99 7.44
CA ARG A 180 7.75 13.76 7.80
C ARG A 180 8.89 12.86 8.33
N CYS A 181 8.93 11.65 7.88
CA CYS A 181 10.00 10.71 8.24
C CYS A 181 11.38 11.15 7.71
#